data_bab291f04e7fb1f4a867668934b04f59
#
_entry.id   bab291f04e7fb1f4a867668934b04f59
#
_cell.length_a   1.000
_cell.length_b   1.000
_cell.length_c   1.000
_cell.angle_alpha   90.00
_cell.angle_beta   90.00
_cell.angle_gamma   90.00
#
_symmetry.space_group_name_H-M   'P 1'
#
loop_
_entity.id
_entity.type
_entity.pdbx_description
1 polymer ?
#
loop_
_entity_poly.entity_id
_entity_poly.type
_entity_poly.pdbx_seq_one_letter_code
_entity_poly.pdbx_strand_id
1 'polypeptide(L)'
;MVLDFFNNLKIVINFIQYMKNYKIKNKFFKYTMNLIGNKGLGKSFLGESVKKYLVKHCKTNDIIVNGYKMFLDEKDVMHFSLFDYEPIETEIVKTNVKKNDIVVDVGANIGYYTLLMAKNHASVFSYEPEPQNFDLLKKNVILNNFSSNVKLYNKAVSNFNGYSKLVLSDHSTGQHKLEKNRFGTKSIDVEVTKLELDKIDFAKIDVEGAELLVLQGMKTLPNKMLI
;
A
#
# COMPACT_ATOMS: atom_id res chain seq x y z
N MET A 1 -19.58 35.00 5.03
CA MET A 1 -18.34 34.44 4.47
C MET A 1 -18.01 33.02 5.01
N VAL A 2 -17.83 32.79 6.33
CA VAL A 2 -17.58 31.45 6.88
C VAL A 2 -18.80 30.53 6.77
N LEU A 3 -20.00 31.01 7.08
CA LEU A 3 -21.27 30.27 6.96
C LEU A 3 -21.58 29.90 5.50
N ASP A 4 -21.34 30.81 4.57
CA ASP A 4 -21.55 30.58 3.13
C ASP A 4 -20.59 29.54 2.60
N PHE A 5 -19.34 29.52 3.10
CA PHE A 5 -18.36 28.48 2.76
C PHE A 5 -18.84 27.09 3.21
N PHE A 6 -19.37 26.97 4.44
CA PHE A 6 -19.89 25.69 4.94
C PHE A 6 -21.15 25.23 4.22
N ASN A 7 -22.05 26.16 3.88
CA ASN A 7 -23.24 25.83 3.09
C ASN A 7 -22.88 25.35 1.68
N ASN A 8 -21.95 26.05 1.01
CA ASN A 8 -21.46 25.64 -0.30
C ASN A 8 -20.71 24.30 -0.22
N LEU A 9 -19.89 24.07 0.82
CA LEU A 9 -19.22 22.80 1.04
C LEU A 9 -20.22 21.64 1.25
N LYS A 10 -21.32 21.89 2.00
CA LYS A 10 -22.37 20.89 2.23
C LYS A 10 -23.13 20.54 0.95
N ILE A 11 -23.37 21.51 0.08
CA ILE A 11 -23.95 21.28 -1.25
C ILE A 11 -23.01 20.43 -2.11
N VAL A 12 -21.73 20.77 -2.12
CA VAL A 12 -20.70 20.02 -2.86
C VAL A 12 -20.59 18.58 -2.36
N ILE A 13 -20.63 18.38 -1.05
CA ILE A 13 -20.56 17.04 -0.44
C ILE A 13 -21.78 16.20 -0.76
N ASN A 14 -22.99 16.77 -0.65
CA ASN A 14 -24.21 16.09 -1.03
C ASN A 14 -24.17 15.70 -2.52
N PHE A 15 -23.67 16.58 -3.38
CA PHE A 15 -23.49 16.30 -4.80
C PHE A 15 -22.52 15.12 -5.02
N ILE A 16 -21.40 15.05 -4.28
CA ILE A 16 -20.43 13.94 -4.36
C ILE A 16 -21.06 12.61 -3.88
N GLN A 17 -21.86 12.64 -2.81
CA GLN A 17 -22.55 11.44 -2.31
C GLN A 17 -23.57 10.89 -3.32
N TYR A 18 -24.24 11.76 -4.07
CA TYR A 18 -25.16 11.37 -5.13
C TYR A 18 -24.49 10.95 -6.44
N MET A 19 -23.19 11.20 -6.60
CA MET A 19 -22.46 10.75 -7.79
C MET A 19 -22.38 9.23 -7.85
N LYS A 20 -23.11 8.62 -8.78
CA LYS A 20 -23.02 7.18 -9.07
C LYS A 20 -21.71 6.77 -9.76
N ASN A 21 -21.03 7.73 -10.42
CA ASN A 21 -19.80 7.44 -11.15
C ASN A 21 -18.59 7.55 -10.21
N TYR A 22 -18.10 6.40 -9.81
CA TYR A 22 -16.96 6.20 -8.94
C TYR A 22 -15.67 6.94 -9.39
N LYS A 23 -15.33 6.90 -10.68
CA LYS A 23 -14.12 7.58 -11.21
C LYS A 23 -14.18 9.11 -11.02
N ILE A 24 -15.37 9.70 -11.21
CA ILE A 24 -15.57 11.14 -11.04
C ILE A 24 -15.51 11.50 -9.57
N LYS A 25 -16.10 10.68 -8.70
CA LYS A 25 -16.09 10.87 -7.24
C LYS A 25 -14.66 10.91 -6.69
N ASN A 26 -13.81 9.95 -7.07
CA ASN A 26 -12.41 9.90 -6.64
C ASN A 26 -11.58 11.06 -7.19
N LYS A 27 -11.77 11.41 -8.48
CA LYS A 27 -11.05 12.54 -9.08
C LYS A 27 -11.41 13.87 -8.40
N PHE A 28 -12.68 14.05 -8.06
CA PHE A 28 -13.15 15.24 -7.34
C PHE A 28 -12.62 15.26 -5.90
N PHE A 29 -12.63 14.13 -5.19
CA PHE A 29 -12.09 14.00 -3.84
C PHE A 29 -10.59 14.34 -3.82
N LYS A 30 -9.78 13.76 -4.72
CA LYS A 30 -8.37 14.11 -4.89
C LYS A 30 -8.16 15.59 -5.16
N TYR A 31 -8.95 16.19 -6.05
CA TYR A 31 -8.86 17.62 -6.39
C TYR A 31 -9.12 18.52 -5.18
N THR A 32 -10.20 18.26 -4.43
CA THR A 32 -10.55 19.05 -3.24
C THR A 32 -9.53 18.92 -2.13
N MET A 33 -8.98 17.73 -1.91
CA MET A 33 -7.95 17.48 -0.91
C MET A 33 -6.62 18.17 -1.28
N ASN A 34 -6.23 18.17 -2.56
CA ASN A 34 -5.06 18.91 -3.04
C ASN A 34 -5.21 20.43 -2.86
N LEU A 35 -6.39 20.99 -3.10
CA LEU A 35 -6.65 22.41 -2.87
C LEU A 35 -6.52 22.80 -1.39
N ILE A 36 -6.96 21.95 -0.48
CA ILE A 36 -6.88 22.17 0.97
C ILE A 36 -5.42 22.01 1.44
N GLY A 37 -4.69 20.99 0.94
CA GLY A 37 -3.32 20.68 1.33
C GLY A 37 -2.29 21.70 0.84
N ASN A 38 -2.33 22.06 -0.44
CA ASN A 38 -1.31 22.91 -1.08
C ASN A 38 -1.40 24.40 -0.71
N LYS A 39 -2.54 24.88 -0.21
CA LYS A 39 -2.74 26.31 0.14
C LYS A 39 -2.55 26.63 1.62
N GLY A 40 -1.97 25.72 2.40
CA GLY A 40 -1.74 25.93 3.84
C GLY A 40 -3.01 25.90 4.70
N LEU A 41 -4.18 25.80 4.10
CA LEU A 41 -5.48 25.73 4.79
C LEU A 41 -5.62 24.43 5.60
N GLY A 42 -4.90 23.38 5.26
CA GLY A 42 -4.90 22.09 5.94
C GLY A 42 -4.31 22.11 7.36
N LYS A 43 -3.54 23.14 7.71
CA LYS A 43 -2.97 23.33 9.06
C LYS A 43 -3.87 24.18 9.97
N SER A 44 -4.93 24.80 9.45
CA SER A 44 -5.90 25.50 10.26
C SER A 44 -6.92 24.55 10.87
N PHE A 45 -7.44 24.87 12.05
CA PHE A 45 -8.50 24.08 12.72
C PHE A 45 -9.71 23.81 11.80
N LEU A 46 -10.06 24.76 10.97
CA LEU A 46 -11.11 24.65 9.95
C LEU A 46 -10.73 23.66 8.84
N GLY A 47 -9.49 23.73 8.35
CA GLY A 47 -8.98 22.83 7.31
C GLY A 47 -8.93 21.37 7.77
N GLU A 48 -8.52 21.11 9.02
CA GLU A 48 -8.56 19.76 9.59
C GLU A 48 -9.97 19.22 9.76
N SER A 49 -10.93 20.06 10.19
CA SER A 49 -12.32 19.67 10.33
C SER A 49 -12.95 19.32 9.00
N VAL A 50 -12.68 20.12 7.96
CA VAL A 50 -13.11 19.85 6.58
C VAL A 50 -12.47 18.58 6.04
N LYS A 51 -11.17 18.37 6.26
CA LYS A 51 -10.46 17.15 5.88
C LYS A 51 -11.11 15.91 6.52
N LYS A 52 -11.32 15.93 7.84
CA LYS A 52 -11.98 14.83 8.58
C LYS A 52 -13.38 14.54 8.04
N TYR A 53 -14.14 15.58 7.73
CA TYR A 53 -15.48 15.43 7.19
C TYR A 53 -15.48 14.83 5.76
N LEU A 54 -14.59 15.30 4.87
CA LEU A 54 -14.45 14.78 3.51
C LEU A 54 -13.99 13.31 3.54
N VAL A 55 -13.01 12.97 4.37
CA VAL A 55 -12.57 11.59 4.55
C VAL A 55 -13.73 10.71 5.01
N LYS A 56 -14.49 11.14 6.02
CA LYS A 56 -15.60 10.37 6.58
C LYS A 56 -16.73 10.09 5.59
N HIS A 57 -17.06 11.07 4.71
CA HIS A 57 -18.27 11.01 3.85
C HIS A 57 -17.98 10.80 2.37
N CYS A 58 -16.76 11.07 1.92
CA CYS A 58 -16.39 10.99 0.51
C CYS A 58 -15.35 9.92 0.22
N LYS A 59 -14.65 9.41 1.25
CA LYS A 59 -13.70 8.31 1.09
C LYS A 59 -14.45 7.06 0.64
N THR A 60 -13.99 6.47 -0.44
CA THR A 60 -14.43 5.15 -0.88
C THR A 60 -13.47 4.10 -0.31
N ASN A 61 -13.99 2.92 0.05
CA ASN A 61 -13.15 1.83 0.55
C ASN A 61 -12.28 1.21 -0.55
N ASP A 62 -12.53 1.60 -1.81
CA ASP A 62 -11.78 1.19 -2.99
C ASP A 62 -11.43 2.43 -3.83
N ILE A 63 -10.27 2.41 -4.46
CA ILE A 63 -9.79 3.45 -5.37
C ILE A 63 -9.29 2.83 -6.67
N ILE A 64 -9.13 3.68 -7.70
CA ILE A 64 -8.40 3.28 -8.91
C ILE A 64 -7.00 3.90 -8.86
N VAL A 65 -5.99 3.03 -8.87
CA VAL A 65 -4.57 3.42 -8.92
C VAL A 65 -3.94 2.72 -10.11
N ASN A 66 -3.21 3.45 -10.95
CA ASN A 66 -2.55 2.91 -12.14
C ASN A 66 -3.45 2.05 -13.05
N GLY A 67 -4.77 2.30 -13.01
CA GLY A 67 -5.78 1.61 -13.84
C GLY A 67 -6.30 0.28 -13.29
N TYR A 68 -5.97 -0.09 -12.04
CA TYR A 68 -6.57 -1.20 -11.31
C TYR A 68 -7.24 -0.73 -10.02
N LYS A 69 -8.17 -1.53 -9.51
CA LYS A 69 -8.90 -1.24 -8.27
C LYS A 69 -8.12 -1.75 -7.07
N MET A 70 -8.14 -0.97 -5.99
CA MET A 70 -7.57 -1.37 -4.70
C MET A 70 -8.53 -1.08 -3.57
N PHE A 71 -8.73 -2.05 -2.68
CA PHE A 71 -9.25 -1.81 -1.35
C PHE A 71 -8.14 -1.22 -0.49
N LEU A 72 -8.49 -0.25 0.33
CA LEU A 72 -7.57 0.41 1.26
C LEU A 72 -7.85 -0.03 2.69
N ASP A 73 -6.85 0.12 3.57
CA ASP A 73 -7.09 0.09 5.00
C ASP A 73 -8.05 1.22 5.42
N GLU A 74 -8.71 1.07 6.58
CA GLU A 74 -9.72 2.03 7.04
C GLU A 74 -9.18 3.46 7.17
N LYS A 75 -7.90 3.61 7.52
CA LYS A 75 -7.27 4.91 7.76
C LYS A 75 -6.62 5.49 6.50
N ASP A 76 -6.42 4.68 5.45
CA ASP A 76 -5.64 5.03 4.24
C ASP A 76 -4.28 5.63 4.61
N VAL A 77 -3.55 4.90 5.45
CA VAL A 77 -2.31 5.38 6.07
C VAL A 77 -1.27 5.76 5.01
N MET A 78 -1.24 5.05 3.90
CA MET A 78 -0.32 5.32 2.78
C MET A 78 -0.81 6.46 1.88
N HIS A 79 -1.97 7.06 2.19
CA HIS A 79 -2.56 8.18 1.44
C HIS A 79 -2.77 7.92 -0.07
N PHE A 80 -2.98 6.66 -0.46
CA PHE A 80 -3.24 6.26 -1.85
C PHE A 80 -4.44 6.99 -2.47
N SER A 81 -5.43 7.35 -1.65
CA SER A 81 -6.60 8.10 -2.11
C SER A 81 -6.30 9.57 -2.42
N LEU A 82 -5.18 10.10 -1.94
CA LEU A 82 -4.86 11.53 -2.00
C LEU A 82 -3.77 11.87 -3.01
N PHE A 83 -2.70 11.07 -3.06
CA PHE A 83 -1.49 11.41 -3.83
C PHE A 83 -1.08 10.25 -4.73
N ASP A 84 -0.28 10.55 -5.73
CA ASP A 84 0.43 9.52 -6.47
C ASP A 84 1.50 8.93 -5.55
N TYR A 85 1.38 7.64 -5.30
CA TYR A 85 2.23 6.94 -4.35
C TYR A 85 3.60 6.65 -4.98
N GLU A 86 4.66 7.08 -4.32
CA GLU A 86 6.06 6.80 -4.69
C GLU A 86 6.29 6.88 -6.22
N PRO A 87 6.17 8.07 -6.83
CA PRO A 87 6.13 8.19 -8.29
C PRO A 87 7.43 7.74 -8.98
N ILE A 88 8.59 7.94 -8.34
CA ILE A 88 9.90 7.55 -8.87
C ILE A 88 10.04 6.03 -8.81
N GLU A 89 9.77 5.42 -7.67
CA GLU A 89 9.82 3.97 -7.42
C GLU A 89 8.80 3.24 -8.32
N THR A 90 7.61 3.83 -8.44
CA THR A 90 6.57 3.32 -9.35
C THR A 90 7.06 3.27 -10.80
N GLU A 91 7.75 4.30 -11.27
CA GLU A 91 8.30 4.34 -12.62
C GLU A 91 9.47 3.36 -12.80
N ILE A 92 10.32 3.19 -11.78
CA ILE A 92 11.38 2.18 -11.77
C ILE A 92 10.79 0.79 -11.96
N VAL A 93 9.74 0.43 -11.20
CA VAL A 93 9.08 -0.87 -11.34
C VAL A 93 8.46 -1.04 -12.72
N LYS A 94 7.73 -0.05 -13.24
CA LYS A 94 7.11 -0.10 -14.57
C LYS A 94 8.13 -0.33 -15.70
N THR A 95 9.29 0.30 -15.58
CA THR A 95 10.31 0.24 -16.64
C THR A 95 11.16 -1.02 -16.57
N ASN A 96 11.35 -1.60 -15.38
CA ASN A 96 12.25 -2.73 -15.16
C ASN A 96 11.56 -4.10 -15.15
N VAL A 97 10.29 -4.18 -14.77
CA VAL A 97 9.55 -5.45 -14.73
C VAL A 97 8.92 -5.72 -16.10
N LYS A 98 9.21 -6.87 -16.65
CA LYS A 98 8.75 -7.30 -17.99
C LYS A 98 7.83 -8.53 -17.88
N LYS A 99 7.14 -8.80 -18.98
CA LYS A 99 6.34 -10.02 -19.12
C LYS A 99 7.21 -11.26 -18.93
N ASN A 100 6.70 -12.22 -18.17
CA ASN A 100 7.33 -13.50 -17.81
C ASN A 100 8.54 -13.38 -16.87
N ASP A 101 8.88 -12.19 -16.36
CA ASP A 101 9.85 -12.06 -15.30
C ASP A 101 9.38 -12.80 -14.04
N ILE A 102 10.32 -13.37 -13.31
CA ILE A 102 10.11 -13.88 -11.94
C ILE A 102 10.47 -12.74 -11.00
N VAL A 103 9.47 -12.22 -10.29
CA VAL A 103 9.64 -11.04 -9.45
C VAL A 103 9.18 -11.29 -8.01
N VAL A 104 9.83 -10.62 -7.08
CA VAL A 104 9.53 -10.74 -5.64
C VAL A 104 9.13 -9.38 -5.09
N ASP A 105 8.08 -9.36 -4.27
CA ASP A 105 7.61 -8.21 -3.51
C ASP A 105 7.67 -8.55 -2.02
N VAL A 106 8.70 -8.06 -1.32
CA VAL A 106 8.94 -8.32 0.11
C VAL A 106 8.52 -7.10 0.91
N GLY A 107 7.56 -7.28 1.80
CA GLY A 107 6.84 -6.19 2.45
C GLY A 107 5.74 -5.65 1.54
N ALA A 108 4.95 -6.56 0.96
CA ALA A 108 3.95 -6.22 -0.06
C ALA A 108 2.81 -5.33 0.45
N ASN A 109 2.64 -5.22 1.77
CA ASN A 109 1.60 -4.43 2.40
C ASN A 109 0.21 -4.78 1.81
N ILE A 110 -0.60 -3.83 1.40
CA ILE A 110 -1.91 -4.06 0.78
C ILE A 110 -1.83 -4.34 -0.74
N GLY A 111 -0.62 -4.43 -1.32
CA GLY A 111 -0.37 -4.95 -2.66
C GLY A 111 -0.16 -3.94 -3.77
N TYR A 112 0.22 -2.70 -3.47
CA TYR A 112 0.44 -1.69 -4.51
C TYR A 112 1.44 -2.15 -5.58
N TYR A 113 2.65 -2.56 -5.18
CA TYR A 113 3.68 -3.03 -6.11
C TYR A 113 3.39 -4.41 -6.67
N THR A 114 2.80 -5.30 -5.86
CA THR A 114 2.31 -6.60 -6.34
C THR A 114 1.39 -6.44 -7.55
N LEU A 115 0.38 -5.58 -7.49
CA LEU A 115 -0.55 -5.33 -8.60
C LEU A 115 0.13 -4.70 -9.80
N LEU A 116 1.06 -3.77 -9.55
CA LEU A 116 1.83 -3.09 -10.59
C LEU A 116 2.66 -4.09 -11.41
N MET A 117 3.38 -4.98 -10.73
CA MET A 117 4.18 -6.05 -11.35
C MET A 117 3.31 -7.10 -12.05
N ALA A 118 2.21 -7.50 -11.40
CA ALA A 118 1.27 -8.47 -11.97
C ALA A 118 0.61 -7.99 -13.27
N LYS A 119 0.32 -6.69 -13.37
CA LYS A 119 -0.23 -6.06 -14.57
C LYS A 119 0.72 -6.16 -15.77
N ASN A 120 2.02 -6.20 -15.54
CA ASN A 120 3.03 -6.41 -16.58
C ASN A 120 3.17 -7.89 -16.97
N HIS A 121 2.27 -8.76 -16.49
CA HIS A 121 2.29 -10.21 -16.73
C HIS A 121 3.57 -10.91 -16.21
N ALA A 122 4.19 -10.39 -15.17
CA ALA A 122 5.24 -11.07 -14.43
C ALA A 122 4.66 -12.16 -13.52
N SER A 123 5.47 -13.15 -13.15
CA SER A 123 5.17 -14.12 -12.09
C SER A 123 5.61 -13.54 -10.77
N VAL A 124 4.66 -13.10 -9.94
CA VAL A 124 4.91 -12.34 -8.72
C VAL A 124 4.84 -13.25 -7.50
N PHE A 125 5.85 -13.18 -6.63
CA PHE A 125 5.92 -13.83 -5.33
C PHE A 125 5.88 -12.75 -4.25
N SER A 126 4.74 -12.58 -3.58
CA SER A 126 4.51 -11.49 -2.63
C SER A 126 4.47 -12.00 -1.20
N TYR A 127 5.23 -11.34 -0.33
CA TYR A 127 5.38 -11.67 1.08
C TYR A 127 4.92 -10.50 1.94
N GLU A 128 3.95 -10.75 2.82
CA GLU A 128 3.42 -9.77 3.78
C GLU A 128 3.13 -10.46 5.12
N PRO A 129 3.86 -10.14 6.19
CA PRO A 129 3.71 -10.81 7.47
C PRO A 129 2.48 -10.38 8.26
N GLU A 130 2.01 -9.12 8.14
CA GLU A 130 0.90 -8.61 8.93
C GLU A 130 -0.44 -9.16 8.37
N PRO A 131 -1.25 -9.90 9.16
CA PRO A 131 -2.43 -10.59 8.65
C PRO A 131 -3.48 -9.68 8.02
N GLN A 132 -3.71 -8.47 8.56
CA GLN A 132 -4.73 -7.56 8.04
C GLN A 132 -4.32 -6.97 6.68
N ASN A 133 -3.04 -6.60 6.54
CA ASN A 133 -2.46 -6.17 5.27
C ASN A 133 -2.49 -7.30 4.25
N PHE A 134 -2.12 -8.51 4.67
CA PHE A 134 -2.17 -9.70 3.81
C PHE A 134 -3.59 -10.01 3.30
N ASP A 135 -4.60 -9.88 4.15
CA ASP A 135 -6.00 -10.06 3.74
C ASP A 135 -6.43 -9.01 2.70
N LEU A 136 -5.99 -7.77 2.84
CA LEU A 136 -6.22 -6.71 1.85
C LEU A 136 -5.45 -6.98 0.55
N LEU A 137 -4.17 -7.36 0.64
CA LEU A 137 -3.37 -7.79 -0.50
C LEU A 137 -4.08 -8.89 -1.30
N LYS A 138 -4.54 -9.94 -0.63
CA LYS A 138 -5.28 -11.05 -1.24
C LYS A 138 -6.55 -10.58 -1.93
N LYS A 139 -7.36 -9.73 -1.27
CA LYS A 139 -8.57 -9.13 -1.86
C LYS A 139 -8.24 -8.32 -3.10
N ASN A 140 -7.17 -7.52 -3.06
CA ASN A 140 -6.73 -6.68 -4.17
C ASN A 140 -6.26 -7.49 -5.39
N VAL A 141 -5.54 -8.58 -5.16
CA VAL A 141 -5.12 -9.51 -6.23
C VAL A 141 -6.34 -10.17 -6.89
N ILE A 142 -7.30 -10.67 -6.09
CA ILE A 142 -8.52 -11.30 -6.60
C ILE A 142 -9.37 -10.29 -7.39
N LEU A 143 -9.55 -9.08 -6.86
CA LEU A 143 -10.36 -8.01 -7.47
C LEU A 143 -9.89 -7.64 -8.89
N ASN A 144 -8.59 -7.79 -9.16
CA ASN A 144 -7.98 -7.47 -10.45
C ASN A 144 -7.72 -8.70 -11.34
N ASN A 145 -8.17 -9.89 -10.94
CA ASN A 145 -7.98 -11.16 -11.66
C ASN A 145 -6.51 -11.55 -11.86
N PHE A 146 -5.62 -11.20 -10.91
CA PHE A 146 -4.19 -11.52 -10.99
C PHE A 146 -3.80 -12.82 -10.27
N SER A 147 -4.77 -13.61 -9.79
CA SER A 147 -4.51 -14.86 -9.04
C SER A 147 -3.75 -15.92 -9.85
N SER A 148 -3.75 -15.83 -11.18
CA SER A 148 -3.04 -16.78 -12.05
C SER A 148 -1.53 -16.54 -12.10
N ASN A 149 -1.07 -15.31 -11.86
CA ASN A 149 0.34 -14.94 -11.94
C ASN A 149 0.91 -14.36 -10.64
N VAL A 150 0.13 -14.37 -9.53
CA VAL A 150 0.57 -13.93 -8.20
C VAL A 150 0.47 -15.06 -7.20
N LYS A 151 1.56 -15.33 -6.49
CA LYS A 151 1.61 -16.23 -5.33
C LYS A 151 1.78 -15.38 -4.07
N LEU A 152 0.94 -15.61 -3.07
CA LEU A 152 0.85 -14.83 -1.85
C LEU A 152 1.31 -15.65 -0.64
N TYR A 153 2.13 -15.05 0.21
CA TYR A 153 2.68 -15.67 1.42
C TYR A 153 2.49 -14.74 2.62
N ASN A 154 1.72 -15.20 3.62
CA ASN A 154 1.58 -14.47 4.87
C ASN A 154 2.78 -14.78 5.78
N LYS A 155 3.96 -14.33 5.38
CA LYS A 155 5.25 -14.58 6.03
C LYS A 155 6.15 -13.37 5.92
N ALA A 156 7.00 -13.19 6.90
CA ALA A 156 8.17 -12.32 6.77
C ALA A 156 9.30 -13.05 6.02
N VAL A 157 10.12 -12.30 5.29
CA VAL A 157 11.34 -12.83 4.69
C VAL A 157 12.54 -12.41 5.52
N SER A 158 13.44 -13.35 5.81
CA SER A 158 14.67 -13.11 6.55
C SER A 158 15.71 -14.19 6.24
N ASN A 159 16.84 -14.20 6.97
CA ASN A 159 17.93 -15.14 6.79
C ASN A 159 17.76 -16.49 7.51
N PHE A 160 16.57 -16.78 8.04
CA PHE A 160 16.23 -18.02 8.72
C PHE A 160 14.79 -18.43 8.45
N ASN A 161 14.47 -19.72 8.70
CA ASN A 161 13.12 -20.24 8.72
C ASN A 161 12.66 -20.43 10.18
N GLY A 162 11.41 -20.05 10.51
CA GLY A 162 10.88 -20.19 11.86
C GLY A 162 9.81 -19.14 12.18
N TYR A 163 9.86 -18.59 13.38
CA TYR A 163 8.94 -17.57 13.87
C TYR A 163 9.69 -16.37 14.45
N SER A 164 9.12 -15.20 14.36
CA SER A 164 9.61 -13.97 14.97
C SER A 164 8.47 -13.09 15.42
N LYS A 165 8.78 -12.06 16.20
CA LYS A 165 7.81 -11.03 16.57
C LYS A 165 7.85 -9.88 15.58
N LEU A 166 6.67 -9.54 15.07
CA LEU A 166 6.45 -8.33 14.29
C LEU A 166 5.91 -7.26 15.24
N VAL A 167 6.66 -6.20 15.43
CA VAL A 167 6.23 -5.04 16.23
C VAL A 167 5.32 -4.17 15.38
N LEU A 168 4.09 -3.98 15.86
CA LEU A 168 3.09 -3.18 15.15
C LEU A 168 3.29 -1.69 15.48
N SER A 169 3.36 -0.86 14.46
CA SER A 169 3.35 0.60 14.63
C SER A 169 1.93 1.09 14.88
N ASP A 170 1.72 1.89 15.95
CA ASP A 170 0.43 2.52 16.23
C ASP A 170 0.10 3.64 15.24
N HIS A 171 1.09 4.14 14.51
CA HIS A 171 0.97 5.31 13.63
C HIS A 171 0.90 4.97 12.14
N SER A 172 1.33 3.77 11.73
CA SER A 172 1.41 3.40 10.32
C SER A 172 1.34 1.88 10.13
N THR A 173 0.44 1.42 9.25
CA THR A 173 0.37 0.02 8.82
C THR A 173 1.54 -0.39 7.91
N GLY A 174 2.32 0.57 7.43
CA GLY A 174 3.52 0.34 6.60
C GLY A 174 4.84 0.29 7.36
N GLN A 175 4.85 0.58 8.69
CA GLN A 175 6.10 0.67 9.48
C GLN A 175 6.20 -0.41 10.56
N HIS A 176 5.89 -1.65 10.20
CA HIS A 176 6.05 -2.78 11.11
C HIS A 176 7.47 -3.34 11.04
N LYS A 177 8.09 -3.60 12.19
CA LYS A 177 9.50 -4.06 12.28
C LYS A 177 9.61 -5.43 12.93
N LEU A 178 10.50 -6.26 12.39
CA LEU A 178 10.96 -7.47 13.07
C LEU A 178 11.94 -7.06 14.16
N GLU A 179 11.57 -7.14 15.44
CA GLU A 179 12.46 -6.82 16.56
C GLU A 179 12.44 -7.90 17.63
N LYS A 180 13.62 -8.12 18.23
CA LYS A 180 13.76 -8.90 19.46
C LYS A 180 13.43 -7.99 20.65
N ASN A 181 12.24 -8.20 21.27
CA ASN A 181 11.83 -7.66 22.58
C ASN A 181 12.06 -6.16 22.84
N ARG A 182 11.07 -5.31 22.53
CA ARG A 182 10.86 -4.04 23.22
C ARG A 182 9.66 -4.15 24.18
N PHE A 183 9.87 -3.89 25.46
CA PHE A 183 8.80 -3.83 26.45
C PHE A 183 7.81 -2.71 26.08
N GLY A 184 6.52 -3.05 26.05
CA GLY A 184 5.42 -2.07 25.92
C GLY A 184 4.91 -1.81 24.51
N THR A 185 5.44 -2.45 23.46
CA THR A 185 4.91 -2.34 22.09
C THR A 185 4.00 -3.53 21.75
N LYS A 186 2.90 -3.26 21.04
CA LYS A 186 2.02 -4.30 20.53
C LYS A 186 2.78 -5.12 19.46
N SER A 187 2.88 -6.43 19.64
CA SER A 187 3.55 -7.33 18.70
C SER A 187 2.71 -8.57 18.45
N ILE A 188 2.91 -9.19 17.30
CA ILE A 188 2.30 -10.46 16.91
C ILE A 188 3.40 -11.45 16.51
N ASP A 189 3.13 -12.74 16.69
CA ASP A 189 4.03 -13.79 16.17
C ASP A 189 3.73 -13.99 14.68
N VAL A 190 4.78 -14.00 13.84
CA VAL A 190 4.70 -14.19 12.41
C VAL A 190 5.66 -15.29 11.96
N GLU A 191 5.25 -16.04 10.95
CA GLU A 191 6.13 -17.01 10.30
C GLU A 191 7.19 -16.29 9.48
N VAL A 192 8.44 -16.78 9.54
CA VAL A 192 9.60 -16.25 8.82
C VAL A 192 10.12 -17.31 7.87
N THR A 193 10.50 -16.91 6.67
CA THR A 193 11.05 -17.80 5.65
C THR A 193 12.24 -17.19 4.93
N LYS A 194 13.13 -18.05 4.43
CA LYS A 194 14.11 -17.69 3.40
C LYS A 194 13.48 -17.67 2.02
N LEU A 195 14.10 -17.02 1.07
CA LEU A 195 13.71 -17.03 -0.34
C LEU A 195 14.47 -18.12 -1.10
N GLU A 196 13.78 -19.23 -1.38
CA GLU A 196 14.36 -20.42 -2.04
C GLU A 196 14.05 -20.43 -3.55
N LEU A 197 14.13 -19.28 -4.23
CA LEU A 197 13.92 -19.17 -5.68
C LEU A 197 15.26 -19.32 -6.41
N ASP A 198 15.25 -20.10 -7.50
CA ASP A 198 16.44 -20.32 -8.33
C ASP A 198 16.75 -19.15 -9.27
N LYS A 199 15.76 -18.29 -9.52
CA LYS A 199 15.89 -17.12 -10.37
C LYS A 199 15.00 -16.00 -9.85
N ILE A 200 15.51 -14.76 -9.86
CA ILE A 200 14.78 -13.54 -9.55
C ILE A 200 15.24 -12.46 -10.54
N ASP A 201 14.34 -12.02 -11.43
CA ASP A 201 14.65 -10.99 -12.41
C ASP A 201 14.57 -9.59 -11.79
N PHE A 202 13.61 -9.37 -10.85
CA PHE A 202 13.47 -8.12 -10.12
C PHE A 202 12.96 -8.39 -8.70
N ALA A 203 13.48 -7.66 -7.71
CA ALA A 203 12.94 -7.65 -6.34
C ALA A 203 12.65 -6.23 -5.88
N LYS A 204 11.48 -6.03 -5.26
CA LYS A 204 11.17 -4.89 -4.39
C LYS A 204 11.27 -5.37 -2.95
N ILE A 205 12.06 -4.69 -2.13
CA ILE A 205 12.28 -5.03 -0.72
C ILE A 205 12.05 -3.77 0.10
N ASP A 206 11.04 -3.83 0.97
CA ASP A 206 10.68 -2.72 1.85
C ASP A 206 10.19 -3.30 3.18
N VAL A 207 11.12 -3.48 4.10
CA VAL A 207 10.91 -4.22 5.35
C VAL A 207 11.39 -3.44 6.58
N GLU A 208 11.48 -2.10 6.42
CA GLU A 208 11.69 -1.16 7.52
C GLU A 208 12.92 -1.47 8.39
N GLY A 209 14.08 -1.70 7.71
CA GLY A 209 15.38 -1.87 8.33
C GLY A 209 15.83 -3.33 8.49
N ALA A 210 15.13 -4.30 7.88
CA ALA A 210 15.55 -5.70 7.84
C ALA A 210 16.04 -6.13 6.44
N GLU A 211 16.29 -5.20 5.51
CA GLU A 211 16.64 -5.45 4.11
C GLU A 211 17.89 -6.34 3.98
N LEU A 212 18.90 -6.09 4.80
CA LEU A 212 20.12 -6.91 4.81
C LEU A 212 19.83 -8.38 5.18
N LEU A 213 18.94 -8.63 6.15
CA LEU A 213 18.54 -9.98 6.54
C LEU A 213 17.76 -10.68 5.42
N VAL A 214 16.94 -9.93 4.67
CA VAL A 214 16.25 -10.45 3.47
C VAL A 214 17.28 -10.89 2.44
N LEU A 215 18.25 -10.04 2.10
CA LEU A 215 19.31 -10.37 1.12
C LEU A 215 20.14 -11.58 1.54
N GLN A 216 20.49 -11.69 2.84
CA GLN A 216 21.20 -12.85 3.38
C GLN A 216 20.37 -14.15 3.32
N GLY A 217 19.03 -14.04 3.31
CA GLY A 217 18.11 -15.17 3.23
C GLY A 217 17.77 -15.60 1.81
N MET A 218 18.24 -14.90 0.79
CA MET A 218 17.98 -15.25 -0.60
C MET A 218 18.95 -16.34 -1.09
N LYS A 219 18.42 -17.43 -1.68
CA LYS A 219 19.19 -18.44 -2.39
C LYS A 219 19.91 -17.84 -3.61
N THR A 220 19.22 -16.96 -4.31
CA THR A 220 19.71 -16.28 -5.51
C THR A 220 19.40 -14.78 -5.40
N LEU A 221 20.42 -13.95 -5.60
CA LEU A 221 20.23 -12.50 -5.63
C LEU A 221 19.51 -12.09 -6.92
N PRO A 222 18.66 -11.07 -6.87
CA PRO A 222 17.93 -10.57 -8.04
C PRO A 222 18.88 -9.88 -9.03
N ASN A 223 18.54 -9.95 -10.33
CA ASN A 223 19.26 -9.22 -11.38
C ASN A 223 19.16 -7.71 -11.18
N LYS A 224 18.00 -7.23 -10.67
CA LYS A 224 17.71 -5.83 -10.34
C LYS A 224 16.90 -5.77 -9.07
N MET A 225 17.09 -4.72 -8.28
CA MET A 225 16.31 -4.52 -7.05
C MET A 225 15.98 -3.06 -6.80
N LEU A 226 14.91 -2.86 -6.05
CA LEU A 226 14.48 -1.61 -5.45
C LEU A 226 14.37 -1.85 -3.93
N ILE A 227 15.13 -1.10 -3.16
CA ILE A 227 15.20 -1.17 -1.69
C ILE A 227 14.83 0.19 -1.11
#